data_9ce9690512ad0df642307128dbe598db
#
_entry.id   9ce9690512ad0df642307128dbe598db
#
_cell.length_a   1.000
_cell.length_b   1.000
_cell.length_c   1.000
_cell.angle_alpha   90.00
_cell.angle_beta   90.00
_cell.angle_gamma   90.00
#
_symmetry.space_group_name_H-M   'P 1'
#
loop_
_entity.id
_entity.type
_entity.pdbx_description
1 polymer ?
#
loop_
_entity_poly.entity_id
_entity_poly.type
_entity_poly.pdbx_seq_one_letter_code
_entity_poly.pdbx_strand_id
1 'polypeptide(L)'
;MPLPQNFERAQLVVDGGEPIECAFNPQEYSITKTNVWTIKPVTGTDTPKPEFGGGMPWTIRVQLLLDASLKGADASIKEDAMKLLKMMESGGGGGGGSAPPFVTFKWGSIESPKMVGSSLSIRFVMFRPNGEPARAIVDLELTQSEQAQAGQNPTTRAIAGMKVHTVTDGDSLPSVAYKNYGDATRWRTIAEANGIDDPLHLRRGHELTIPSLET
;
A
#
# COMPACT_ATOMS: atom_id res chain seq x y z
N MET A 1 16.92 3.32 40.11
CA MET A 1 17.36 3.09 38.73
C MET A 1 16.99 4.31 37.93
N PRO A 2 17.93 5.01 37.25
CA PRO A 2 17.56 6.08 36.33
C PRO A 2 16.80 5.46 35.16
N LEU A 3 15.67 6.05 34.79
CA LEU A 3 14.90 5.67 33.61
C LEU A 3 15.79 5.85 32.38
N PRO A 4 15.76 4.92 31.41
CA PRO A 4 16.54 5.08 30.18
C PRO A 4 16.12 6.39 29.49
N GLN A 5 17.12 7.24 29.20
CA GLN A 5 16.92 8.63 28.72
C GLN A 5 16.57 8.73 27.22
N ASN A 6 16.29 7.61 26.54
CA ASN A 6 15.88 7.61 25.13
C ASN A 6 14.64 6.74 24.94
N PHE A 7 13.48 7.29 25.28
CA PHE A 7 12.22 6.74 24.77
C PHE A 7 12.06 7.15 23.30
N GLU A 8 12.20 6.20 22.37
CA GLU A 8 11.85 6.43 21.00
C GLU A 8 10.34 6.71 20.91
N ARG A 9 9.99 7.83 20.29
CA ARG A 9 8.59 8.24 20.12
C ARG A 9 8.01 7.62 18.88
N ALA A 10 6.75 7.23 18.99
CA ALA A 10 5.99 6.82 17.82
C ALA A 10 5.76 8.03 16.90
N GLN A 11 5.85 7.81 15.60
CA GLN A 11 5.75 8.83 14.57
C GLN A 11 4.84 8.36 13.43
N LEU A 12 4.08 9.28 12.87
CA LEU A 12 3.37 9.12 11.62
C LEU A 12 4.15 9.90 10.54
N VAL A 13 4.79 9.18 9.65
CA VAL A 13 5.52 9.75 8.52
C VAL A 13 4.56 9.85 7.34
N VAL A 14 4.20 11.09 6.97
CA VAL A 14 3.30 11.38 5.85
C VAL A 14 4.13 11.63 4.60
N ASP A 15 3.82 10.97 3.49
CA ASP A 15 4.54 11.18 2.22
C ASP A 15 4.40 12.64 1.77
N GLY A 16 5.54 13.30 1.56
CA GLY A 16 5.60 14.71 1.16
C GLY A 16 5.35 15.74 2.27
N GLY A 17 5.25 15.29 3.54
CA GLY A 17 5.02 16.14 4.70
C GLY A 17 6.04 15.95 5.82
N GLU A 18 5.90 16.76 6.86
CA GLU A 18 6.68 16.60 8.08
C GLU A 18 6.13 15.42 8.91
N PRO A 19 7.01 14.66 9.59
CA PRO A 19 6.57 13.62 10.52
C PRO A 19 5.72 14.22 11.64
N ILE A 20 4.64 13.55 12.00
CA ILE A 20 3.81 13.89 13.15
C ILE A 20 4.28 13.03 14.33
N GLU A 21 4.96 13.64 15.28
CA GLU A 21 5.43 12.95 16.49
C GLU A 21 4.29 12.81 17.50
N CYS A 22 4.15 11.61 18.05
CA CYS A 22 3.22 11.38 19.16
C CYS A 22 3.79 11.99 20.44
N ALA A 23 3.00 12.83 21.11
CA ALA A 23 3.38 13.44 22.38
C ALA A 23 3.69 12.39 23.47
N PHE A 24 2.88 11.33 23.47
CA PHE A 24 3.09 10.12 24.27
C PHE A 24 3.04 8.91 23.35
N ASN A 25 3.88 7.92 23.63
CA ASN A 25 3.79 6.64 22.95
C ASN A 25 2.42 6.02 23.21
N PRO A 26 1.80 5.40 22.18
CA PRO A 26 0.53 4.71 22.36
C PRO A 26 0.69 3.61 23.41
N GLN A 27 -0.30 3.47 24.29
CA GLN A 27 -0.31 2.37 25.26
C GLN A 27 -0.55 1.03 24.59
N GLU A 28 -1.32 1.08 23.48
CA GLU A 28 -1.71 -0.09 22.72
C GLU A 28 -1.83 0.28 21.24
N TYR A 29 -1.39 -0.60 20.39
CA TYR A 29 -1.73 -0.59 18.98
C TYR A 29 -2.07 -2.01 18.53
N SER A 30 -3.00 -2.15 17.60
CA SER A 30 -3.40 -3.44 17.07
C SER A 30 -3.14 -3.52 15.58
N ILE A 31 -2.67 -4.67 15.14
CA ILE A 31 -2.52 -5.00 13.71
C ILE A 31 -3.48 -6.13 13.40
N THR A 32 -4.35 -5.90 12.44
CA THR A 32 -5.31 -6.90 11.97
C THR A 32 -5.02 -7.28 10.53
N LYS A 33 -4.97 -8.58 10.27
CA LYS A 33 -4.89 -9.15 8.92
C LYS A 33 -5.95 -10.22 8.78
N THR A 34 -6.78 -10.11 7.77
CA THR A 34 -7.86 -11.07 7.49
C THR A 34 -7.63 -11.74 6.15
N ASN A 35 -7.86 -13.03 6.08
CA ASN A 35 -7.86 -13.81 4.84
C ASN A 35 -9.28 -14.30 4.58
N VAL A 36 -9.68 -14.30 3.32
CA VAL A 36 -10.96 -14.83 2.87
C VAL A 36 -10.77 -16.29 2.46
N TRP A 37 -11.58 -17.16 3.05
CA TRP A 37 -11.61 -18.58 2.71
C TRP A 37 -13.01 -18.98 2.25
N THR A 38 -13.12 -19.64 1.11
CA THR A 38 -14.37 -20.18 0.61
C THR A 38 -14.42 -21.67 0.94
N ILE A 39 -15.47 -22.08 1.67
CA ILE A 39 -15.71 -23.47 2.00
C ILE A 39 -16.84 -23.98 1.11
N LYS A 40 -16.52 -24.92 0.21
CA LYS A 40 -17.50 -25.57 -0.65
C LYS A 40 -17.83 -26.94 -0.06
N PRO A 41 -19.10 -27.22 0.34
CA PRO A 41 -19.48 -28.53 0.79
C PRO A 41 -19.32 -29.57 -0.33
N VAL A 42 -18.68 -30.68 -0.02
CA VAL A 42 -18.51 -31.80 -0.95
C VAL A 42 -19.31 -32.97 -0.44
N THR A 43 -20.20 -33.51 -1.28
CA THR A 43 -21.04 -34.65 -0.92
C THR A 43 -20.18 -35.86 -0.57
N GLY A 44 -20.42 -36.47 0.60
CA GLY A 44 -19.70 -37.67 1.05
C GLY A 44 -18.41 -37.40 1.84
N THR A 45 -18.12 -36.13 2.22
CA THR A 45 -17.00 -35.81 3.12
C THR A 45 -17.48 -34.95 4.27
N ASP A 46 -17.08 -35.30 5.51
CA ASP A 46 -17.41 -34.51 6.71
C ASP A 46 -16.58 -33.27 6.85
N THR A 47 -15.43 -33.16 6.14
CA THR A 47 -14.51 -32.03 6.23
C THR A 47 -14.22 -31.47 4.82
N PRO A 48 -14.91 -30.41 4.41
CA PRO A 48 -14.65 -29.76 3.13
C PRO A 48 -13.29 -29.05 3.14
N LYS A 49 -12.60 -29.08 2.00
CA LYS A 49 -11.32 -28.39 1.82
C LYS A 49 -11.56 -26.90 1.61
N PRO A 50 -11.01 -26.01 2.46
CA PRO A 50 -11.12 -24.57 2.23
C PRO A 50 -10.26 -24.14 1.04
N GLU A 51 -10.82 -23.29 0.18
CA GLU A 51 -10.12 -22.62 -0.93
C GLU A 51 -9.76 -21.20 -0.52
N PHE A 52 -8.52 -20.81 -0.76
CA PHE A 52 -8.07 -19.43 -0.45
C PHE A 52 -8.67 -18.45 -1.45
N GLY A 53 -9.49 -17.52 -0.94
CA GLY A 53 -10.19 -16.50 -1.73
C GLY A 53 -9.46 -15.15 -1.83
N GLY A 54 -8.31 -15.02 -1.16
CA GLY A 54 -7.53 -13.78 -1.15
C GLY A 54 -7.27 -13.23 0.25
N GLY A 55 -6.34 -12.27 0.35
CA GLY A 55 -6.02 -11.54 1.58
C GLY A 55 -6.66 -10.16 1.58
N MET A 56 -7.21 -9.72 2.71
CA MET A 56 -7.60 -8.33 2.93
C MET A 56 -6.37 -7.49 3.30
N PRO A 57 -6.37 -6.17 3.09
CA PRO A 57 -5.29 -5.30 3.54
C PRO A 57 -5.04 -5.41 5.05
N TRP A 58 -3.84 -5.09 5.50
CA TRP A 58 -3.57 -4.91 6.92
C TRP A 58 -4.28 -3.65 7.42
N THR A 59 -4.78 -3.71 8.65
CA THR A 59 -5.35 -2.56 9.34
C THR A 59 -4.59 -2.36 10.65
N ILE A 60 -4.13 -1.13 10.88
CA ILE A 60 -3.52 -0.71 12.15
C ILE A 60 -4.50 0.22 12.83
N ARG A 61 -4.82 -0.07 14.08
CA ARG A 61 -5.57 0.83 14.98
C ARG A 61 -4.66 1.28 16.10
N VAL A 62 -4.58 2.59 16.29
CA VAL A 62 -3.75 3.19 17.32
C VAL A 62 -4.51 4.34 17.97
N GLN A 63 -4.39 4.43 19.31
CA GLN A 63 -4.87 5.56 20.07
C GLN A 63 -3.70 6.45 20.46
N LEU A 64 -3.76 7.72 20.07
CA LEU A 64 -2.73 8.72 20.35
C LEU A 64 -3.27 9.75 21.34
N LEU A 65 -2.40 10.23 22.23
CA LEU A 65 -2.70 11.32 23.13
C LEU A 65 -1.95 12.58 22.66
N LEU A 66 -2.71 13.64 22.37
CA LEU A 66 -2.16 14.99 22.16
C LEU A 66 -2.25 15.78 23.46
N ASP A 67 -1.14 16.36 23.91
CA ASP A 67 -1.09 17.14 25.15
C ASP A 67 -0.19 18.38 24.98
N ALA A 68 -0.78 19.55 25.14
CA ALA A 68 -0.09 20.82 25.05
C ALA A 68 0.91 21.05 26.20
N SER A 69 0.71 20.42 27.34
CA SER A 69 1.57 20.63 28.52
C SER A 69 3.03 20.22 28.28
N LEU A 70 3.27 19.34 27.33
CA LEU A 70 4.61 18.88 26.93
C LEU A 70 5.34 19.88 26.00
N LYS A 71 4.62 20.81 25.39
CA LYS A 71 5.15 21.77 24.42
C LYS A 71 5.40 23.16 25.01
N GLY A 72 4.99 23.39 26.28
CA GLY A 72 5.14 24.67 26.98
C GLY A 72 3.80 25.28 27.42
N ALA A 73 3.88 26.33 28.24
CA ALA A 73 2.70 26.92 28.90
C ALA A 73 1.66 27.47 27.91
N ASP A 74 2.09 27.99 26.77
CA ASP A 74 1.23 28.63 25.77
C ASP A 74 0.98 27.77 24.51
N ALA A 75 1.51 26.54 24.47
CA ALA A 75 1.34 25.66 23.33
C ALA A 75 -0.12 25.19 23.15
N SER A 76 -0.54 24.99 21.92
CA SER A 76 -1.84 24.44 21.56
C SER A 76 -1.66 23.14 20.78
N ILE A 77 -2.60 22.22 20.94
CA ILE A 77 -2.65 21.00 20.13
C ILE A 77 -3.40 21.20 18.80
N LYS A 78 -3.87 22.41 18.53
CA LYS A 78 -4.66 22.72 17.33
C LYS A 78 -3.89 22.42 16.06
N GLU A 79 -2.60 22.74 16.00
CA GLU A 79 -1.75 22.48 14.83
C GLU A 79 -1.57 20.99 14.59
N ASP A 80 -1.35 20.19 15.65
CA ASP A 80 -1.21 18.74 15.52
C ASP A 80 -2.52 18.09 15.06
N ALA A 81 -3.65 18.55 15.62
CA ALA A 81 -4.97 18.09 15.19
C ALA A 81 -5.24 18.44 13.72
N MET A 82 -4.85 19.66 13.28
CA MET A 82 -4.98 20.06 11.87
C MET A 82 -4.06 19.28 10.93
N LYS A 83 -2.84 18.95 11.36
CA LYS A 83 -1.94 18.06 10.58
C LYS A 83 -2.56 16.67 10.38
N LEU A 84 -3.17 16.11 11.43
CA LEU A 84 -3.86 14.81 11.35
C LEU A 84 -5.09 14.87 10.44
N LEU A 85 -5.90 15.94 10.51
CA LEU A 85 -7.04 16.12 9.61
C LEU A 85 -6.58 16.26 8.16
N LYS A 86 -5.53 17.05 7.91
CA LYS A 86 -4.96 17.26 6.58
C LYS A 86 -4.41 15.98 5.94
N MET A 87 -3.90 15.05 6.76
CA MET A 87 -3.50 13.71 6.33
C MET A 87 -4.67 12.88 5.77
N MET A 88 -5.91 13.18 6.20
CA MET A 88 -7.11 12.47 5.75
C MET A 88 -7.73 13.11 4.50
N GLU A 89 -7.30 14.34 4.13
CA GLU A 89 -7.85 15.06 3.00
C GLU A 89 -7.16 14.67 1.70
N SER A 90 -7.92 14.64 0.62
CA SER A 90 -7.36 14.54 -0.72
C SER A 90 -6.51 15.77 -1.02
N GLY A 91 -5.28 15.59 -1.51
CA GLY A 91 -4.38 16.68 -1.85
C GLY A 91 -5.01 17.62 -2.88
N GLY A 92 -5.39 18.81 -2.47
CA GLY A 92 -5.96 19.85 -3.31
C GLY A 92 -4.91 20.47 -4.22
N GLY A 93 -4.68 19.84 -5.38
CA GLY A 93 -3.83 20.37 -6.45
C GLY A 93 -4.48 20.13 -7.81
N GLY A 94 -5.28 21.09 -8.28
CA GLY A 94 -5.65 21.29 -9.68
C GLY A 94 -6.02 20.07 -10.55
N GLY A 95 -7.31 19.72 -10.62
CA GLY A 95 -7.87 19.00 -11.77
C GLY A 95 -7.61 17.49 -11.85
N GLY A 96 -8.20 16.72 -10.92
CA GLY A 96 -8.21 15.26 -10.95
C GLY A 96 -7.93 14.71 -9.54
N GLY A 97 -8.94 14.16 -8.87
CA GLY A 97 -8.93 13.76 -7.46
C GLY A 97 -7.65 13.05 -7.02
N SER A 98 -6.76 13.80 -6.40
CA SER A 98 -5.57 13.25 -5.77
C SER A 98 -6.00 12.53 -4.50
N ALA A 99 -5.64 11.26 -4.37
CA ALA A 99 -5.90 10.48 -3.16
C ALA A 99 -5.20 11.12 -1.94
N PRO A 100 -5.67 10.85 -0.71
CA PRO A 100 -4.96 11.21 0.50
C PRO A 100 -3.51 10.67 0.48
N PRO A 101 -2.56 11.38 1.14
CA PRO A 101 -1.15 10.96 1.16
C PRO A 101 -0.98 9.61 1.84
N PHE A 102 0.06 8.89 1.46
CA PHE A 102 0.45 7.68 2.19
C PHE A 102 1.08 8.04 3.52
N VAL A 103 0.88 7.17 4.49
CA VAL A 103 1.36 7.29 5.85
C VAL A 103 2.09 6.01 6.25
N THR A 104 3.23 6.16 6.90
CA THR A 104 3.97 5.06 7.52
C THR A 104 4.01 5.29 9.03
N PHE A 105 3.55 4.30 9.79
CA PHE A 105 3.68 4.32 11.24
C PHE A 105 5.04 3.76 11.64
N LYS A 106 5.82 4.53 12.42
CA LYS A 106 7.14 4.13 12.93
C LYS A 106 7.18 4.23 14.44
N TRP A 107 7.70 3.20 15.08
CA TRP A 107 7.97 3.20 16.51
C TRP A 107 9.15 2.27 16.82
N GLY A 108 10.30 2.85 17.14
CA GLY A 108 11.53 2.10 17.34
C GLY A 108 11.91 1.30 16.07
N SER A 109 12.08 0.00 16.25
CA SER A 109 12.34 -0.94 15.14
C SER A 109 11.10 -1.33 14.34
N ILE A 110 9.91 -0.89 14.77
CA ILE A 110 8.64 -1.20 14.09
C ILE A 110 8.39 -0.16 13.02
N GLU A 111 8.26 -0.63 11.78
CA GLU A 111 7.86 0.19 10.65
C GLU A 111 6.72 -0.50 9.89
N SER A 112 5.60 0.20 9.73
CA SER A 112 4.48 -0.32 8.94
C SER A 112 4.76 -0.22 7.44
N PRO A 113 4.11 -1.03 6.60
CA PRO A 113 4.06 -0.74 5.17
C PRO A 113 3.41 0.63 4.92
N LYS A 114 3.43 1.09 3.66
CA LYS A 114 2.68 2.29 3.27
C LYS A 114 1.19 2.06 3.46
N MET A 115 0.54 2.97 4.18
CA MET A 115 -0.86 2.89 4.56
C MET A 115 -1.58 4.18 4.15
N VAL A 116 -2.89 4.15 4.16
CA VAL A 116 -3.75 5.34 4.01
C VAL A 116 -4.61 5.47 5.26
N GLY A 117 -4.93 6.68 5.65
CA GLY A 117 -5.89 6.93 6.71
C GLY A 117 -7.29 6.47 6.29
N SER A 118 -7.86 5.52 7.03
CA SER A 118 -9.22 5.03 6.78
C SER A 118 -10.25 5.65 7.73
N SER A 119 -9.85 5.96 8.97
CA SER A 119 -10.71 6.62 9.95
C SER A 119 -9.87 7.44 10.92
N LEU A 120 -10.37 8.61 11.26
CA LEU A 120 -9.77 9.50 12.26
C LEU A 120 -10.88 10.10 13.13
N SER A 121 -10.75 9.94 14.44
CA SER A 121 -11.61 10.58 15.43
C SER A 121 -10.74 11.35 16.41
N ILE A 122 -11.00 12.65 16.55
CA ILE A 122 -10.29 13.52 17.49
C ILE A 122 -11.29 14.00 18.52
N ARG A 123 -11.08 13.61 19.78
CA ARG A 123 -11.93 13.99 20.90
C ARG A 123 -11.17 14.90 21.83
N PHE A 124 -11.52 16.18 21.85
CA PHE A 124 -10.94 17.17 22.75
C PHE A 124 -11.50 16.98 24.16
N VAL A 125 -10.63 16.73 25.12
CA VAL A 125 -11.01 16.35 26.51
C VAL A 125 -10.62 17.39 27.55
N MET A 126 -9.76 18.36 27.21
CA MET A 126 -9.38 19.45 28.07
C MET A 126 -9.22 20.75 27.29
N PHE A 127 -9.70 21.84 27.85
CA PHE A 127 -9.60 23.18 27.28
C PHE A 127 -9.00 24.13 28.32
N ARG A 128 -8.32 25.15 27.83
CA ARG A 128 -7.84 26.27 28.65
C ARG A 128 -8.97 27.28 28.92
N PRO A 129 -8.80 28.18 29.88
CA PRO A 129 -9.80 29.22 30.14
C PRO A 129 -10.10 30.14 28.94
N ASN A 130 -9.18 30.26 27.99
CA ASN A 130 -9.35 31.02 26.75
C ASN A 130 -10.10 30.21 25.65
N GLY A 131 -10.54 28.97 25.94
CA GLY A 131 -11.23 28.11 24.98
C GLY A 131 -10.31 27.30 24.07
N GLU A 132 -9.01 27.44 24.16
CA GLU A 132 -8.08 26.67 23.35
C GLU A 132 -7.96 25.21 23.83
N PRO A 133 -7.96 24.22 22.90
CA PRO A 133 -7.82 22.82 23.28
C PRO A 133 -6.41 22.54 23.78
N ALA A 134 -6.32 21.94 24.98
CA ALA A 134 -5.07 21.59 25.65
C ALA A 134 -4.78 20.08 25.61
N ARG A 135 -5.80 19.23 25.52
CA ARG A 135 -5.64 17.78 25.42
C ARG A 135 -6.70 17.16 24.53
N ALA A 136 -6.28 16.19 23.71
CA ALA A 136 -7.19 15.40 22.90
C ALA A 136 -6.75 13.93 22.85
N ILE A 137 -7.74 13.05 22.73
CA ILE A 137 -7.57 11.63 22.43
C ILE A 137 -7.89 11.46 20.96
N VAL A 138 -6.99 10.82 20.24
CA VAL A 138 -7.09 10.56 18.80
C VAL A 138 -7.16 9.06 18.57
N ASP A 139 -8.27 8.59 18.01
CA ASP A 139 -8.41 7.22 17.52
C ASP A 139 -8.16 7.23 16.02
N LEU A 140 -7.08 6.57 15.59
CA LEU A 140 -6.63 6.52 14.19
C LEU A 140 -6.66 5.09 13.69
N GLU A 141 -7.25 4.90 12.52
CA GLU A 141 -7.23 3.66 11.77
C GLU A 141 -6.53 3.88 10.43
N LEU A 142 -5.51 3.06 10.18
CA LEU A 142 -4.73 3.05 8.95
C LEU A 142 -4.96 1.72 8.24
N THR A 143 -5.17 1.77 6.93
CA THR A 143 -5.32 0.58 6.08
C THR A 143 -4.17 0.51 5.10
N GLN A 144 -3.55 -0.66 4.97
CA GLN A 144 -2.50 -0.90 3.98
C GLN A 144 -3.02 -0.52 2.60
N SER A 145 -2.32 0.39 1.95
CA SER A 145 -2.50 0.65 0.53
C SER A 145 -1.46 -0.17 -0.21
N GLU A 146 -1.89 -1.10 -1.05
CA GLU A 146 -1.00 -1.54 -2.10
C GLU A 146 -0.71 -0.30 -2.94
N GLN A 147 0.52 0.22 -2.87
CA GLN A 147 1.04 0.78 -4.09
C GLN A 147 0.98 -0.38 -5.07
N ALA A 148 0.04 -0.33 -5.99
CA ALA A 148 0.13 -1.10 -7.18
C ALA A 148 1.57 -0.87 -7.67
N GLN A 149 2.44 -1.85 -7.50
CA GLN A 149 3.62 -1.92 -8.34
C GLN A 149 3.02 -1.90 -9.74
N ALA A 150 3.16 -0.74 -10.39
CA ALA A 150 2.67 -0.57 -11.73
C ALA A 150 3.23 -1.75 -12.54
N GLY A 151 2.36 -2.72 -12.89
CA GLY A 151 2.70 -3.78 -13.80
C GLY A 151 2.69 -5.22 -13.30
N GLN A 152 2.10 -5.58 -12.17
CA GLN A 152 1.88 -7.01 -11.90
C GLN A 152 0.40 -7.36 -11.89
N ASN A 153 -0.08 -7.71 -13.06
CA ASN A 153 -1.29 -8.51 -13.21
C ASN A 153 -1.01 -9.88 -12.56
N PRO A 154 -1.76 -10.36 -11.53
CA PRO A 154 -1.44 -11.59 -10.82
C PRO A 154 -1.54 -12.88 -11.64
N THR A 155 -1.89 -12.78 -12.91
CA THR A 155 -1.97 -13.91 -13.86
C THR A 155 -0.66 -14.23 -14.56
N THR A 156 0.38 -13.41 -14.38
CA THR A 156 1.64 -13.66 -15.07
C THR A 156 2.67 -14.15 -14.06
N ARG A 157 3.10 -15.40 -14.16
CA ARG A 157 4.37 -15.88 -13.65
C ARG A 157 5.50 -15.15 -14.39
N ALA A 158 5.65 -13.86 -14.15
CA ALA A 158 6.76 -13.10 -14.67
C ALA A 158 8.01 -13.47 -13.87
N ILE A 159 8.83 -14.32 -14.43
CA ILE A 159 10.24 -14.40 -14.07
C ILE A 159 10.79 -13.01 -14.32
N ALA A 160 11.52 -12.44 -13.33
CA ALA A 160 12.05 -11.08 -13.39
C ALA A 160 12.78 -10.84 -14.72
N GLY A 161 12.31 -9.84 -15.49
CA GLY A 161 12.88 -9.49 -16.78
C GLY A 161 12.10 -9.94 -18.03
N MET A 162 10.99 -10.68 -17.88
CA MET A 162 10.17 -11.11 -19.03
C MET A 162 8.88 -10.32 -19.14
N LYS A 163 8.53 -9.83 -20.34
CA LYS A 163 7.24 -9.23 -20.65
C LYS A 163 6.32 -10.29 -21.26
N VAL A 164 5.02 -10.14 -21.11
CA VAL A 164 4.02 -10.99 -21.76
C VAL A 164 3.22 -10.17 -22.76
N HIS A 165 3.01 -10.73 -23.96
CA HIS A 165 2.20 -10.14 -25.02
C HIS A 165 1.07 -11.10 -25.39
N THR A 166 -0.17 -10.65 -25.31
CA THR A 166 -1.33 -11.43 -25.77
C THR A 166 -1.55 -11.20 -27.26
N VAL A 167 -1.55 -12.27 -28.05
CA VAL A 167 -1.71 -12.22 -29.50
C VAL A 167 -3.09 -11.69 -29.89
N THR A 168 -3.13 -10.64 -30.68
CA THR A 168 -4.35 -10.03 -31.22
C THR A 168 -4.46 -10.29 -32.73
N ASP A 169 -5.65 -10.00 -33.32
CA ASP A 169 -5.84 -10.13 -34.78
C ASP A 169 -4.83 -9.26 -35.53
N GLY A 170 -4.13 -9.87 -36.48
CA GLY A 170 -3.12 -9.21 -37.32
C GLY A 170 -1.71 -9.20 -36.71
N ASP A 171 -1.52 -9.75 -35.47
CA ASP A 171 -0.19 -9.91 -34.89
C ASP A 171 0.58 -11.04 -35.62
N SER A 172 1.85 -10.78 -35.83
CA SER A 172 2.86 -11.76 -36.28
C SER A 172 4.06 -11.67 -35.37
N LEU A 173 4.85 -12.75 -35.25
CA LEU A 173 6.07 -12.71 -34.43
C LEU A 173 7.00 -11.52 -34.74
N PRO A 174 7.25 -11.19 -36.04
CA PRO A 174 8.01 -9.99 -36.39
C PRO A 174 7.38 -8.69 -35.91
N SER A 175 6.03 -8.55 -35.97
CA SER A 175 5.35 -7.34 -35.48
C SER A 175 5.43 -7.21 -33.95
N VAL A 176 5.31 -8.33 -33.24
CA VAL A 176 5.46 -8.37 -31.77
C VAL A 176 6.91 -8.07 -31.35
N ALA A 177 7.91 -8.60 -32.09
CA ALA A 177 9.32 -8.29 -31.86
C ALA A 177 9.61 -6.80 -32.09
N TYR A 178 9.07 -6.20 -33.13
CA TYR A 178 9.24 -4.78 -33.40
C TYR A 178 8.62 -3.92 -32.30
N LYS A 179 7.40 -4.25 -31.85
CA LYS A 179 6.73 -3.53 -30.76
C LYS A 179 7.52 -3.58 -29.44
N ASN A 180 8.21 -4.68 -29.13
CA ASN A 180 8.87 -4.87 -27.83
C ASN A 180 10.37 -4.57 -27.83
N TYR A 181 11.06 -4.83 -28.96
CA TYR A 181 12.52 -4.66 -29.08
C TYR A 181 12.93 -3.52 -30.00
N GLY A 182 11.98 -2.96 -30.78
CA GLY A 182 12.30 -2.01 -31.85
C GLY A 182 12.92 -2.67 -33.10
N ASP A 183 13.05 -4.00 -33.14
CA ASP A 183 13.71 -4.76 -34.17
C ASP A 183 12.89 -6.03 -34.53
N ALA A 184 12.32 -6.04 -35.73
CA ALA A 184 11.50 -7.15 -36.21
C ALA A 184 12.30 -8.44 -36.43
N THR A 185 13.61 -8.35 -36.66
CA THR A 185 14.47 -9.52 -36.95
C THR A 185 14.65 -10.42 -35.72
N ARG A 186 14.37 -9.91 -34.53
CA ARG A 186 14.48 -10.62 -33.26
C ARG A 186 13.30 -11.53 -32.89
N TRP A 187 12.41 -11.77 -33.85
CA TRP A 187 11.25 -12.63 -33.64
C TRP A 187 11.62 -14.08 -33.27
N ARG A 188 12.81 -14.56 -33.68
CA ARG A 188 13.29 -15.91 -33.32
C ARG A 188 13.47 -16.10 -31.85
N THR A 189 13.99 -15.10 -31.15
CA THR A 189 14.14 -15.12 -29.68
C THR A 189 12.80 -15.29 -28.97
N ILE A 190 11.74 -14.68 -29.52
CA ILE A 190 10.38 -14.87 -28.98
C ILE A 190 9.87 -16.27 -29.31
N ALA A 191 10.08 -16.77 -30.53
CA ALA A 191 9.66 -18.12 -30.93
C ALA A 191 10.30 -19.20 -30.08
N GLU A 192 11.61 -19.14 -29.86
CA GLU A 192 12.37 -20.07 -29.01
C GLU A 192 11.91 -20.05 -27.57
N ALA A 193 11.70 -18.85 -26.98
CA ALA A 193 11.25 -18.71 -25.60
C ALA A 193 9.85 -19.27 -25.36
N ASN A 194 9.01 -19.39 -26.42
CA ASN A 194 7.65 -19.88 -26.36
C ASN A 194 7.44 -21.26 -26.99
N GLY A 195 8.48 -21.91 -27.48
CA GLY A 195 8.41 -23.23 -28.12
C GLY A 195 7.53 -23.20 -29.39
N ILE A 196 7.58 -22.13 -30.19
CA ILE A 196 6.80 -21.96 -31.41
C ILE A 196 7.61 -22.48 -32.59
N ASP A 197 7.23 -23.64 -33.11
CA ASP A 197 7.86 -24.25 -34.29
C ASP A 197 7.37 -23.64 -35.61
N ASP A 198 6.09 -23.21 -35.63
CA ASP A 198 5.48 -22.58 -36.84
C ASP A 198 5.16 -21.09 -36.56
N PRO A 199 6.05 -20.17 -36.95
CA PRO A 199 5.89 -18.74 -36.75
C PRO A 199 4.75 -18.08 -37.54
N LEU A 200 4.18 -18.78 -38.53
CA LEU A 200 3.10 -18.27 -39.37
C LEU A 200 1.72 -18.50 -38.77
N HIS A 201 1.60 -19.40 -37.78
CA HIS A 201 0.33 -19.76 -37.19
C HIS A 201 0.28 -19.36 -35.70
N LEU A 202 0.19 -18.06 -35.40
CA LEU A 202 -0.10 -17.57 -34.08
C LEU A 202 -1.58 -17.69 -33.73
N ARG A 203 -1.91 -18.34 -32.62
CA ARG A 203 -3.30 -18.44 -32.16
C ARG A 203 -3.68 -17.15 -31.42
N ARG A 204 -4.77 -16.51 -31.85
CA ARG A 204 -5.37 -15.38 -31.14
C ARG A 204 -5.66 -15.72 -29.69
N GLY A 205 -5.33 -14.81 -28.78
CA GLY A 205 -5.48 -15.00 -27.33
C GLY A 205 -4.35 -15.80 -26.69
N HIS A 206 -3.37 -16.26 -27.46
CA HIS A 206 -2.19 -16.93 -26.92
C HIS A 206 -1.26 -15.90 -26.25
N GLU A 207 -0.75 -16.22 -25.07
CA GLU A 207 0.19 -15.37 -24.35
C GLU A 207 1.63 -15.75 -24.73
N LEU A 208 2.36 -14.77 -25.25
CA LEU A 208 3.76 -14.91 -25.64
C LEU A 208 4.66 -14.30 -24.55
N THR A 209 5.57 -15.07 -24.06
CA THR A 209 6.66 -14.60 -23.19
C THR A 209 7.71 -13.88 -24.02
N ILE A 210 8.02 -12.62 -23.70
CA ILE A 210 9.00 -11.80 -24.37
C ILE A 210 10.23 -11.69 -23.49
N PRO A 211 11.31 -12.42 -23.76
CA PRO A 211 12.53 -12.36 -22.95
C PRO A 211 13.22 -11.00 -23.06
N SER A 212 13.90 -10.58 -21.99
CA SER A 212 14.78 -9.40 -22.05
C SER A 212 16.03 -9.74 -22.90
N LEU A 213 16.43 -8.80 -23.74
CA LEU A 213 17.71 -8.91 -24.45
C LEU A 213 18.81 -8.56 -23.44
N GLU A 214 19.62 -9.52 -23.08
CA GLU A 214 20.87 -9.23 -22.37
C GLU A 214 21.79 -8.46 -23.33
N THR A 215 22.27 -7.31 -22.86
CA THR A 215 23.19 -6.42 -23.60
C THR A 215 24.61 -6.92 -23.43
#